data_8a3cbbdd747063085684e2ae97479ea3
#
_entry.id   8a3cbbdd747063085684e2ae97479ea3
#
_cell.length_a   1.000
_cell.length_b   1.000
_cell.length_c   1.000
_cell.angle_alpha   90.00
_cell.angle_beta   90.00
_cell.angle_gamma   90.00
#
_symmetry.space_group_name_H-M   'P 1'
#
loop_
_entity.id
_entity.type
_entity.pdbx_description
1 polymer ?
#
loop_
_entity_poly.entity_id
_entity_poly.type
_entity_poly.pdbx_seq_one_letter_code
_entity_poly.pdbx_strand_id
1 'polypeptide(L)'
;MSSFMHEDIVGRRRAERERCNDAARRSKGPLLVGYINAANYYGAPIPRHCTLSVDAVHACVSSANKRRRIKGVVFHVFKGKLDIRKKDYEQFWIASPVMMWAQMAQYSTLEELAAIGASLMSRDKRRRMATRKDFDTYLEISPRFIGRNKCHEALPYMTENTDSPPENT
;
A
#
# COMPACT_ATOMS: atom_id res chain seq x y z
N MET A 1 1.18 16.57 18.91
CA MET A 1 0.93 15.21 18.82
C MET A 1 2.03 14.45 19.36
N SER A 2 1.64 13.61 20.14
CA SER A 2 2.50 13.07 21.09
C SER A 2 3.43 12.02 20.55
N SER A 3 4.50 11.78 21.27
CA SER A 3 5.40 10.67 21.05
C SER A 3 4.64 9.33 21.05
N PHE A 4 3.51 9.28 21.75
CA PHE A 4 2.65 8.10 21.83
C PHE A 4 2.13 7.66 20.46
N MET A 5 1.67 8.59 19.63
CA MET A 5 1.20 8.24 18.30
C MET A 5 2.34 7.79 17.39
N HIS A 6 3.51 8.39 17.54
CA HIS A 6 4.68 8.00 16.79
C HIS A 6 5.12 6.57 17.16
N GLU A 7 5.13 6.25 18.44
CA GLU A 7 5.45 4.93 18.92
C GLU A 7 4.46 3.88 18.43
N ASP A 8 3.18 4.23 18.37
CA ASP A 8 2.15 3.33 17.86
C ASP A 8 2.36 3.00 16.39
N ILE A 9 2.68 4.00 15.57
CA ILE A 9 2.97 3.79 14.15
C ILE A 9 4.20 2.93 13.96
N VAL A 10 5.27 3.19 14.70
CA VAL A 10 6.52 2.43 14.63
C VAL A 10 6.27 0.98 15.07
N GLY A 11 5.52 0.79 16.15
CA GLY A 11 5.16 -0.54 16.62
C GLY A 11 4.33 -1.32 15.63
N ARG A 12 3.38 -0.65 14.98
CA ARG A 12 2.54 -1.24 13.94
C ARG A 12 3.37 -1.69 12.74
N ARG A 13 4.29 -0.85 12.29
CA ARG A 13 5.19 -1.18 11.18
C ARG A 13 6.08 -2.38 11.50
N ARG A 14 6.61 -2.41 12.71
CA ARG A 14 7.45 -3.53 13.15
C ARG A 14 6.68 -4.84 13.15
N ALA A 15 5.50 -4.84 13.74
CA ALA A 15 4.64 -6.02 13.79
C ALA A 15 4.28 -6.51 12.38
N GLU A 16 4.01 -5.58 11.47
CA GLU A 16 3.68 -5.92 10.09
C GLU A 16 4.87 -6.54 9.36
N ARG A 17 6.06 -5.97 9.54
CA ARG A 17 7.28 -6.52 8.95
C ARG A 17 7.55 -7.93 9.45
N GLU A 18 7.41 -8.17 10.74
CA GLU A 18 7.62 -9.49 11.32
C GLU A 18 6.64 -10.51 10.75
N ARG A 19 5.38 -10.13 10.63
CA ARG A 19 4.33 -10.99 10.08
C ARG A 19 4.62 -11.35 8.62
N CYS A 20 5.00 -10.36 7.82
CA CYS A 20 5.30 -10.57 6.40
C CYS A 20 6.56 -11.41 6.19
N ASN A 21 7.61 -11.17 6.98
CA ASN A 21 8.83 -11.97 6.91
C ASN A 21 8.56 -13.42 7.31
N ASP A 22 7.75 -13.62 8.34
CA ASP A 22 7.38 -14.96 8.79
C ASP A 22 6.61 -15.71 7.71
N ALA A 23 5.64 -15.06 7.09
CA ALA A 23 4.89 -15.65 5.98
C ALA A 23 5.80 -15.98 4.80
N ALA A 24 6.73 -15.07 4.48
CA ALA A 24 7.66 -15.27 3.37
C ALA A 24 8.57 -16.47 3.59
N ARG A 25 8.98 -16.74 4.82
CA ARG A 25 9.80 -17.90 5.15
C ARG A 25 9.06 -19.22 4.88
N ARG A 26 7.74 -19.21 4.95
CA ARG A 26 6.91 -20.38 4.66
C ARG A 26 6.62 -20.54 3.16
N SER A 27 7.03 -19.56 2.35
CA SER A 27 6.77 -19.57 0.91
C SER A 27 7.93 -20.22 0.18
N LYS A 28 7.64 -21.07 -0.79
CA LYS A 28 8.67 -21.71 -1.61
C LYS A 28 9.19 -20.81 -2.73
N GLY A 29 8.66 -19.66 -2.90
CA GLY A 29 9.09 -18.70 -3.91
C GLY A 29 8.83 -17.29 -3.42
N PRO A 30 9.12 -16.27 -4.23
CA PRO A 30 8.93 -14.89 -3.81
C PRO A 30 7.48 -14.65 -3.39
N LEU A 31 7.30 -13.94 -2.27
CA LEU A 31 5.99 -13.54 -1.79
C LEU A 31 5.87 -12.03 -2.00
N LEU A 32 4.98 -11.62 -2.88
CA LEU A 32 4.75 -10.21 -3.15
C LEU A 32 3.60 -9.71 -2.27
N VAL A 33 3.95 -8.97 -1.24
CA VAL A 33 3.00 -8.41 -0.28
C VAL A 33 2.41 -7.11 -0.82
N GLY A 34 1.12 -6.94 -0.66
CA GLY A 34 0.42 -5.72 -1.10
C GLY A 34 -0.70 -5.33 -0.15
N TYR A 35 -1.62 -4.52 -0.65
CA TYR A 35 -2.86 -4.16 0.04
C TYR A 35 -2.62 -3.55 1.43
N ILE A 36 -3.41 -3.95 2.42
CA ILE A 36 -3.33 -3.38 3.77
C ILE A 36 -1.96 -3.62 4.43
N ASN A 37 -1.31 -4.73 4.13
CA ASN A 37 0.01 -5.00 4.69
C ASN A 37 1.06 -4.02 4.15
N ALA A 38 1.02 -3.73 2.86
CA ALA A 38 1.89 -2.73 2.27
C ALA A 38 1.56 -1.33 2.80
N ALA A 39 0.27 -1.01 2.96
CA ALA A 39 -0.14 0.26 3.54
C ALA A 39 0.44 0.45 4.95
N ASN A 40 0.36 -0.58 5.80
CA ASN A 40 0.96 -0.55 7.13
C ASN A 40 2.48 -0.42 7.07
N TYR A 41 3.11 -1.13 6.15
CA TYR A 41 4.56 -1.07 5.96
C TYR A 41 5.02 0.36 5.64
N TYR A 42 4.29 1.05 4.78
CA TYR A 42 4.61 2.42 4.42
C TYR A 42 4.08 3.47 5.40
N GLY A 43 3.31 3.05 6.39
CA GLY A 43 2.71 3.97 7.35
C GLY A 43 1.59 4.82 6.78
N ALA A 44 0.93 4.33 5.73
CA ALA A 44 -0.20 5.02 5.14
C ALA A 44 -1.46 4.87 6.01
N PRO A 45 -2.42 5.79 5.90
CA PRO A 45 -3.70 5.66 6.62
C PRO A 45 -4.43 4.37 6.18
N ILE A 46 -5.09 3.71 7.13
CA ILE A 46 -5.86 2.51 6.84
C ILE A 46 -7.33 2.89 6.71
N PRO A 47 -8.02 2.45 5.65
CA PRO A 47 -9.45 2.74 5.48
C PRO A 47 -10.28 2.25 6.67
N ARG A 48 -11.24 3.07 7.08
CA ARG A 48 -12.05 2.79 8.28
C ARG A 48 -12.85 1.49 8.18
N HIS A 49 -13.41 1.23 7.01
CA HIS A 49 -14.25 0.05 6.79
C HIS A 49 -13.62 -0.94 5.82
N CYS A 50 -12.31 -1.11 5.91
CA CYS A 50 -11.61 -2.04 5.05
C CYS A 50 -12.06 -3.47 5.33
N THR A 51 -12.46 -4.18 4.29
CA THR A 51 -12.95 -5.56 4.41
C THR A 51 -11.84 -6.60 4.39
N LEU A 52 -10.59 -6.17 4.19
CA LEU A 52 -9.46 -7.09 4.21
C LEU A 52 -9.18 -7.54 5.64
N SER A 53 -8.93 -8.84 5.81
CA SER A 53 -8.62 -9.37 7.14
C SER A 53 -7.32 -8.77 7.65
N VAL A 54 -7.32 -8.24 8.86
CA VAL A 54 -6.13 -7.67 9.48
C VAL A 54 -5.17 -8.73 10.00
N ASP A 55 -5.65 -9.97 10.14
CA ASP A 55 -4.82 -11.06 10.64
C ASP A 55 -4.05 -11.82 9.56
N ALA A 56 -4.40 -11.60 8.32
CA ALA A 56 -3.76 -12.29 7.19
C ALA A 56 -2.70 -11.41 6.54
N VAL A 57 -1.75 -12.06 5.87
CA VAL A 57 -0.84 -11.37 4.96
C VAL A 57 -1.47 -11.44 3.57
N HIS A 58 -1.67 -10.29 2.95
CA HIS A 58 -2.27 -10.20 1.63
C HIS A 58 -1.18 -10.10 0.57
N ALA A 59 -1.11 -11.12 -0.27
CA ALA A 59 -0.13 -11.20 -1.35
C ALA A 59 -0.85 -11.04 -2.68
N CYS A 60 -0.12 -10.63 -3.69
CA CYS A 60 -0.68 -10.44 -5.02
C CYS A 60 0.00 -11.32 -6.06
N VAL A 61 -0.81 -11.78 -7.00
CA VAL A 61 -0.36 -12.53 -8.16
C VAL A 61 -1.05 -11.96 -9.40
N SER A 62 -0.47 -12.20 -10.57
CA SER A 62 -1.01 -11.65 -11.82
C SER A 62 -2.14 -12.49 -12.41
N SER A 63 -2.28 -13.74 -11.99
CA SER A 63 -3.34 -14.63 -12.47
C SER A 63 -3.73 -15.66 -11.42
N ALA A 64 -4.95 -16.18 -11.53
CA ALA A 64 -5.51 -17.10 -10.53
C ALA A 64 -4.68 -18.38 -10.37
N ASN A 65 -4.09 -18.88 -11.46
CA ASN A 65 -3.30 -20.10 -11.41
C ASN A 65 -1.97 -19.93 -10.69
N LYS A 66 -1.58 -18.71 -10.36
CA LYS A 66 -0.36 -18.44 -9.59
C LYS A 66 -0.61 -18.38 -8.10
N ARG A 67 -1.87 -18.51 -7.67
CA ARG A 67 -2.20 -18.57 -6.25
C ARG A 67 -1.60 -19.82 -5.63
N ARG A 68 -1.16 -19.69 -4.40
CA ARG A 68 -0.60 -20.80 -3.63
C ARG A 68 -1.33 -20.89 -2.29
N ARG A 69 -1.18 -22.02 -1.61
CA ARG A 69 -1.75 -22.21 -0.28
C ARG A 69 -0.64 -22.07 0.76
N ILE A 70 -0.68 -20.99 1.49
CA ILE A 70 0.24 -20.75 2.59
C ILE A 70 -0.61 -20.28 3.76
N LYS A 71 -0.45 -20.94 4.89
CA LYS A 71 -1.22 -20.60 6.10
C LYS A 71 -1.03 -19.13 6.45
N GLY A 72 -2.14 -18.44 6.67
CA GLY A 72 -2.12 -17.03 7.04
C GLY A 72 -1.92 -16.07 5.88
N VAL A 73 -1.85 -16.56 4.65
CA VAL A 73 -1.67 -15.73 3.45
C VAL A 73 -2.91 -15.83 2.56
N VAL A 74 -3.42 -14.68 2.13
CA VAL A 74 -4.51 -14.59 1.17
C VAL A 74 -3.94 -14.02 -0.12
N PHE A 75 -4.08 -14.76 -1.21
CA PHE A 75 -3.58 -14.33 -2.51
C PHE A 75 -4.69 -13.64 -3.30
N HIS A 76 -4.40 -12.45 -3.78
CA HIS A 76 -5.32 -11.66 -4.61
C HIS A 76 -4.76 -11.58 -6.03
N VAL A 77 -5.62 -11.68 -7.02
CA VAL A 77 -5.23 -11.43 -8.40
C VAL A 77 -5.32 -9.92 -8.64
N PHE A 78 -4.22 -9.32 -9.04
CA PHE A 78 -4.19 -7.89 -9.36
C PHE A 78 -3.77 -7.72 -10.82
N LYS A 79 -4.58 -6.99 -11.59
CA LYS A 79 -4.38 -6.82 -13.03
C LYS A 79 -3.62 -5.55 -13.40
N GLY A 80 -3.31 -4.70 -12.44
CA GLY A 80 -2.44 -3.55 -12.69
C GLY A 80 -0.99 -3.98 -12.86
N LYS A 81 -0.15 -3.05 -13.26
CA LYS A 81 1.28 -3.32 -13.41
C LYS A 81 1.89 -3.72 -12.07
N LEU A 82 2.63 -4.81 -12.07
CA LEU A 82 3.36 -5.22 -10.88
C LEU A 82 4.63 -4.36 -10.77
N ASP A 83 4.60 -3.44 -9.83
CA ASP A 83 5.73 -2.55 -9.54
C ASP A 83 6.28 -2.96 -8.17
N ILE A 84 7.34 -3.74 -8.21
CA ILE A 84 7.85 -4.46 -7.05
C ILE A 84 9.04 -3.75 -6.43
N ARG A 85 9.05 -3.70 -5.09
CA ARG A 85 10.20 -3.24 -4.32
C ARG A 85 10.77 -4.41 -3.54
N LYS A 86 12.09 -4.52 -3.51
CA LYS A 86 12.80 -5.55 -2.77
C LYS A 86 13.84 -4.88 -1.89
N LYS A 87 13.75 -5.14 -0.58
CA LYS A 87 14.74 -4.67 0.39
C LYS A 87 15.63 -5.84 0.79
N ASP A 88 16.93 -5.63 0.86
CA ASP A 88 17.88 -6.70 1.16
C ASP A 88 17.65 -7.35 2.52
N TYR A 89 17.12 -6.58 3.47
CA TYR A 89 16.88 -7.06 4.83
C TYR A 89 15.50 -7.69 5.02
N GLU A 90 14.67 -7.72 3.98
CA GLU A 90 13.34 -8.36 4.06
C GLU A 90 13.31 -9.67 3.29
N GLN A 91 12.51 -10.63 3.81
CA GLN A 91 12.32 -11.92 3.15
C GLN A 91 11.23 -11.87 2.07
N PHE A 92 10.43 -10.83 2.06
CA PHE A 92 9.31 -10.67 1.14
C PHE A 92 9.60 -9.54 0.14
N TRP A 93 8.91 -9.58 -0.98
CA TRP A 93 8.83 -8.46 -1.91
C TRP A 93 7.58 -7.67 -1.56
N ILE A 94 7.56 -6.39 -1.88
CA ILE A 94 6.43 -5.54 -1.54
C ILE A 94 6.02 -4.70 -2.75
N ALA A 95 4.70 -4.49 -2.89
CA ALA A 95 4.18 -3.56 -3.88
C ALA A 95 4.79 -2.17 -3.64
N SER A 96 5.11 -1.45 -4.72
CA SER A 96 5.57 -0.08 -4.58
C SER A 96 4.48 0.77 -3.91
N PRO A 97 4.83 1.93 -3.36
CA PRO A 97 3.80 2.79 -2.75
C PRO A 97 2.64 3.09 -3.69
N VAL A 98 2.91 3.38 -4.95
CA VAL A 98 1.85 3.71 -5.92
C VAL A 98 1.02 2.49 -6.27
N MET A 99 1.65 1.32 -6.44
CA MET A 99 0.91 0.08 -6.67
C MET A 99 0.00 -0.24 -5.48
N MET A 100 0.49 -0.09 -4.25
CA MET A 100 -0.31 -0.29 -3.04
C MET A 100 -1.53 0.64 -3.05
N TRP A 101 -1.33 1.92 -3.36
CA TRP A 101 -2.42 2.88 -3.47
C TRP A 101 -3.49 2.39 -4.48
N ALA A 102 -3.05 1.94 -5.65
CA ALA A 102 -3.95 1.41 -6.67
C ALA A 102 -4.71 0.18 -6.17
N GLN A 103 -4.03 -0.71 -5.45
CA GLN A 103 -4.67 -1.89 -4.86
C GLN A 103 -5.72 -1.54 -3.83
N MET A 104 -5.48 -0.49 -3.05
CA MET A 104 -6.40 -0.08 -1.98
C MET A 104 -7.63 0.64 -2.51
N ALA A 105 -7.68 0.98 -3.80
CA ALA A 105 -8.82 1.69 -4.38
C ALA A 105 -10.14 0.95 -4.18
N GLN A 106 -10.15 -0.37 -4.34
CA GLN A 106 -11.40 -1.11 -4.18
C GLN A 106 -11.83 -1.31 -2.72
N TYR A 107 -10.97 -0.96 -1.77
CA TYR A 107 -11.26 -1.14 -0.34
C TYR A 107 -11.36 0.19 0.40
N SER A 108 -11.40 1.30 -0.33
CA SER A 108 -11.36 2.65 0.25
C SER A 108 -12.48 3.49 -0.33
N THR A 109 -12.95 4.46 0.45
CA THR A 109 -13.78 5.53 -0.12
C THR A 109 -12.88 6.45 -0.94
N LEU A 110 -13.47 7.34 -1.72
CA LEU A 110 -12.72 8.30 -2.51
C LEU A 110 -11.81 9.17 -1.62
N GLU A 111 -12.35 9.65 -0.50
CA GLU A 111 -11.61 10.47 0.44
C GLU A 111 -10.46 9.69 1.09
N GLU A 112 -10.71 8.43 1.44
CA GLU A 112 -9.67 7.57 2.02
C GLU A 112 -8.56 7.28 1.03
N LEU A 113 -8.91 7.03 -0.23
CA LEU A 113 -7.92 6.79 -1.27
C LEU A 113 -7.07 8.04 -1.52
N ALA A 114 -7.70 9.21 -1.55
CA ALA A 114 -6.98 10.47 -1.68
C ALA A 114 -6.04 10.69 -0.50
N ALA A 115 -6.46 10.36 0.71
CA ALA A 115 -5.61 10.48 1.90
C ALA A 115 -4.41 9.54 1.85
N ILE A 116 -4.61 8.32 1.38
CA ILE A 116 -3.50 7.37 1.19
C ILE A 116 -2.49 7.95 0.20
N GLY A 117 -2.96 8.41 -0.96
CA GLY A 117 -2.09 8.99 -1.98
C GLY A 117 -1.34 10.23 -1.47
N ALA A 118 -2.04 11.11 -0.79
CA ALA A 118 -1.45 12.32 -0.22
C ALA A 118 -0.36 12.00 0.79
N SER A 119 -0.55 10.96 1.61
CA SER A 119 0.45 10.54 2.59
C SER A 119 1.76 10.09 1.95
N LEU A 120 1.70 9.59 0.73
CA LEU A 120 2.88 9.13 -0.01
C LEU A 120 3.64 10.27 -0.67
N MET A 121 2.99 11.44 -0.84
CA MET A 121 3.57 12.60 -1.49
C MET A 121 4.06 13.64 -0.48
N SER A 122 4.79 13.19 0.51
CA SER A 122 5.29 14.07 1.56
C SER A 122 6.11 15.25 0.99
N ARG A 123 5.92 16.43 1.56
CA ARG A 123 6.72 17.60 1.23
C ARG A 123 8.19 17.41 1.64
N ASP A 124 8.43 16.69 2.74
CA ASP A 124 9.78 16.36 3.18
C ASP A 124 10.36 15.31 2.23
N LYS A 125 11.40 15.66 1.52
CA LYS A 125 12.04 14.76 0.55
C LYS A 125 12.49 13.44 1.17
N ARG A 126 12.83 13.44 2.46
CA ARG A 126 13.26 12.21 3.15
C ARG A 126 12.11 11.25 3.42
N ARG A 127 10.87 11.77 3.46
CA ARG A 127 9.67 10.97 3.69
C ARG A 127 8.90 10.68 2.42
N ARG A 128 9.23 11.42 1.35
CA ARG A 128 8.48 11.29 0.09
C ARG A 128 8.70 9.93 -0.52
N MET A 129 7.63 9.22 -0.77
CA MET A 129 7.65 7.89 -1.38
C MET A 129 7.18 7.92 -2.83
N ALA A 130 6.47 8.95 -3.23
CA ALA A 130 5.96 9.09 -4.60
C ALA A 130 5.72 10.56 -4.93
N THR A 131 5.74 10.88 -6.23
CA THR A 131 5.38 12.20 -6.73
C THR A 131 4.08 12.08 -7.51
N ARG A 132 3.42 13.20 -7.80
CA ARG A 132 2.22 13.21 -8.62
C ARG A 132 2.46 12.51 -9.96
N LYS A 133 3.62 12.73 -10.54
CA LYS A 133 3.98 12.10 -11.81
C LYS A 133 4.02 10.58 -11.70
N ASP A 134 4.46 10.05 -10.58
CA ASP A 134 4.49 8.60 -10.37
C ASP A 134 3.10 7.99 -10.43
N PHE A 135 2.11 8.67 -9.83
CA PHE A 135 0.71 8.22 -9.88
C PHE A 135 0.16 8.26 -11.29
N ASP A 136 0.40 9.36 -12.02
CA ASP A 136 -0.07 9.51 -13.39
C ASP A 136 0.55 8.43 -14.29
N THR A 137 1.85 8.22 -14.18
CA THR A 137 2.57 7.22 -14.98
C THR A 137 2.05 5.81 -14.68
N TYR A 138 1.83 5.50 -13.40
CA TYR A 138 1.33 4.18 -13.02
C TYR A 138 -0.03 3.89 -13.66
N LEU A 139 -0.94 4.88 -13.66
CA LEU A 139 -2.26 4.71 -14.26
C LEU A 139 -2.19 4.54 -15.76
N GLU A 140 -1.23 5.19 -16.43
CA GLU A 140 -1.02 5.03 -17.86
C GLU A 140 -0.57 3.61 -18.21
N ILE A 141 0.34 3.03 -17.43
CA ILE A 141 0.86 1.69 -17.71
C ILE A 141 0.01 0.58 -17.11
N SER A 142 -1.06 0.93 -16.40
CA SER A 142 -1.98 -0.02 -15.79
C SER A 142 -3.41 0.30 -16.25
N PRO A 143 -3.74 0.02 -17.51
CA PRO A 143 -5.03 0.48 -18.08
C PRO A 143 -6.24 -0.26 -17.54
N ARG A 144 -6.05 -1.43 -16.90
CA ARG A 144 -7.18 -2.23 -16.44
C ARG A 144 -6.88 -2.85 -15.09
N PHE A 145 -7.59 -2.40 -14.07
CA PHE A 145 -7.64 -3.07 -12.77
C PHE A 145 -8.87 -2.55 -12.01
N ILE A 146 -9.34 -3.32 -11.05
CA ILE A 146 -10.50 -2.92 -10.25
C ILE A 146 -10.15 -1.71 -9.42
N GLY A 147 -10.97 -0.67 -9.51
CA GLY A 147 -10.75 0.58 -8.76
C GLY A 147 -10.00 1.65 -9.54
N ARG A 148 -9.61 1.39 -10.78
CA ARG A 148 -8.85 2.36 -11.58
C ARG A 148 -9.58 3.69 -11.73
N ASN A 149 -10.90 3.65 -11.96
CA ASN A 149 -11.68 4.89 -12.10
C ASN A 149 -11.65 5.70 -10.80
N LYS A 150 -11.74 5.04 -9.67
CA LYS A 150 -11.65 5.73 -8.37
C LYS A 150 -10.27 6.37 -8.19
N CYS A 151 -9.22 5.73 -8.69
CA CYS A 151 -7.87 6.31 -8.67
C CYS A 151 -7.85 7.63 -9.45
N HIS A 152 -8.42 7.65 -10.64
CA HIS A 152 -8.51 8.88 -11.42
C HIS A 152 -9.33 9.96 -10.71
N GLU A 153 -10.42 9.59 -10.08
CA GLU A 153 -11.24 10.52 -9.34
C GLU A 153 -10.53 11.08 -8.10
N ALA A 154 -9.66 10.29 -7.49
CA ALA A 154 -8.92 10.72 -6.30
C ALA A 154 -7.79 11.72 -6.60
N LEU A 155 -7.20 11.62 -7.78
CA LEU A 155 -6.04 12.45 -8.14
C LEU A 155 -6.20 13.95 -7.86
N PRO A 156 -7.34 14.59 -8.26
CA PRO A 156 -7.48 16.02 -8.01
C PRO A 156 -7.52 16.41 -6.52
N TYR A 157 -7.83 15.45 -5.66
CA TYR A 157 -7.93 15.70 -4.22
C TYR A 157 -6.64 15.39 -3.48
N MET A 158 -5.63 14.88 -4.18
CA MET A 158 -4.33 14.58 -3.59
C MET A 158 -3.43 15.80 -3.75
N THR A 159 -2.88 16.28 -2.64
CA THR A 159 -2.00 17.44 -2.67
C THR A 159 -0.60 17.05 -2.24
N GLU A 160 0.39 17.67 -2.84
CA GLU A 160 1.79 17.37 -2.54
C GLU A 160 2.29 18.01 -1.26
N ASN A 161 1.46 18.71 -0.53
CA ASN A 161 1.86 19.48 0.64
C ASN A 161 1.10 19.11 1.89
N THR A 162 1.01 17.82 2.17
CA THR A 162 0.15 17.34 3.24
C THR A 162 0.82 17.17 4.59
N ASP A 163 2.12 17.48 4.68
CA ASP A 163 2.85 17.34 5.92
C ASP A 163 2.52 18.48 6.89
N SER A 164 2.05 19.59 6.40
CA SER A 164 1.65 20.69 7.23
C SER A 164 0.19 20.52 7.55
N PRO A 165 -0.21 20.74 8.80
CA PRO A 165 -1.64 20.79 9.10
C PRO A 165 -2.24 21.89 8.24
N PRO A 166 -3.46 21.73 7.81
CA PRO A 166 -4.10 22.73 7.02
C PRO A 166 -4.04 24.01 7.83
N GLU A 167 -3.53 25.03 7.19
CA GLU A 167 -3.51 26.29 7.76
C GLU A 167 -4.84 26.58 8.26
N ASN A 168 -4.92 26.84 9.51
CA ASN A 168 -6.19 27.12 10.02
C ASN A 168 -6.76 28.22 9.47
N THR A 169 -7.37 27.84 8.65
CA THR A 169 -8.06 28.91 8.15
C THR A 169 -9.17 29.26 9.00
#